data_dfcf675b942b0807d54665d8499e83a4
#
_entry.id   dfcf675b942b0807d54665d8499e83a4
#
_cell.length_a   1.000
_cell.length_b   1.000
_cell.length_c   1.000
_cell.angle_alpha   90.00
_cell.angle_beta   90.00
_cell.angle_gamma   90.00
#
_symmetry.space_group_name_H-M   'P 1'
#
loop_
_entity.id
_entity.type
_entity.pdbx_description
1 polymer ?
#
loop_
_entity_poly.entity_id
_entity_poly.type
_entity_poly.pdbx_seq_one_letter_code
_entity_poly.pdbx_strand_id
1 'polypeptide(L)'
;MKSKNIFILLFFFCLTSIVTNAQTSSNFGDIKTDQKFKPQKIGIVISSNDPETVWNAFRLVNYSVNQGDTVSVFLLGKGVEAPAIVNKNFDVKAIMETFSKNGGEIFACGTCLKSRNTEGLKLCTVSTLADLYVIIKSSDKVLTF
;
A
#
# COMPACT_ATOMS: atom_id res chain seq x y z
N MET A 1 -80.60 -9.84 -35.04
CA MET A 1 -80.08 -8.88 -34.09
C MET A 1 -78.73 -9.41 -33.59
N LYS A 2 -77.62 -8.86 -34.12
CA LYS A 2 -76.29 -9.42 -33.91
C LYS A 2 -75.48 -8.39 -33.08
N SER A 3 -75.11 -8.80 -31.89
CA SER A 3 -74.19 -8.04 -31.00
C SER A 3 -72.74 -8.18 -31.54
N LYS A 4 -72.06 -7.08 -31.74
CA LYS A 4 -70.64 -7.04 -32.10
C LYS A 4 -69.82 -6.73 -30.85
N ASN A 5 -69.06 -7.74 -30.40
CA ASN A 5 -68.08 -7.58 -29.35
C ASN A 5 -66.84 -6.89 -29.92
N ILE A 6 -66.56 -5.70 -29.40
CA ILE A 6 -65.32 -4.96 -29.66
C ILE A 6 -64.31 -5.40 -28.63
N PHE A 7 -63.26 -6.10 -29.07
CA PHE A 7 -62.12 -6.49 -28.26
C PHE A 7 -61.14 -5.33 -28.24
N ILE A 8 -61.08 -4.60 -27.12
CA ILE A 8 -60.07 -3.55 -26.91
C ILE A 8 -58.80 -4.23 -26.43
N LEU A 9 -57.80 -4.33 -27.31
CA LEU A 9 -56.46 -4.79 -26.96
C LEU A 9 -55.67 -3.61 -26.34
N LEU A 10 -55.59 -3.62 -25.01
CA LEU A 10 -54.71 -2.70 -24.25
C LEU A 10 -53.25 -3.17 -24.40
N PHE A 11 -52.52 -2.48 -25.26
CA PHE A 11 -51.07 -2.64 -25.43
C PHE A 11 -50.37 -1.96 -24.24
N PHE A 12 -49.99 -2.76 -23.25
CA PHE A 12 -49.20 -2.31 -22.12
C PHE A 12 -47.77 -2.14 -22.59
N PHE A 13 -47.42 -0.88 -22.94
CA PHE A 13 -46.04 -0.52 -23.31
C PHE A 13 -45.21 -0.41 -22.03
N CYS A 14 -44.52 -1.49 -21.67
CA CYS A 14 -43.61 -1.55 -20.55
C CYS A 14 -42.33 -0.81 -20.94
N LEU A 15 -42.21 0.48 -20.57
CA LEU A 15 -40.95 1.24 -20.65
C LEU A 15 -39.98 0.67 -19.63
N THR A 16 -39.13 -0.25 -20.04
CA THR A 16 -37.94 -0.62 -19.27
C THR A 16 -36.92 0.49 -19.39
N SER A 17 -36.82 1.33 -18.37
CA SER A 17 -35.75 2.31 -18.22
C SER A 17 -34.44 1.55 -18.03
N ILE A 18 -33.62 1.45 -19.07
CA ILE A 18 -32.23 0.98 -18.99
C ILE A 18 -31.47 2.08 -18.28
N VAL A 19 -31.25 1.93 -16.98
CA VAL A 19 -30.28 2.74 -16.22
C VAL A 19 -28.91 2.25 -16.65
N THR A 20 -28.32 2.92 -17.65
CA THR A 20 -26.90 2.74 -17.98
C THR A 20 -26.09 3.42 -16.89
N ASN A 21 -25.61 2.63 -15.92
CA ASN A 21 -24.53 3.06 -15.02
C ASN A 21 -23.29 3.27 -15.88
N ALA A 22 -23.05 4.50 -16.29
CA ALA A 22 -21.77 4.92 -16.84
C ALA A 22 -20.76 4.90 -15.68
N GLN A 23 -20.13 3.74 -15.44
CA GLN A 23 -18.91 3.68 -14.66
C GLN A 23 -17.84 4.40 -15.47
N THR A 24 -17.54 5.63 -15.06
CA THR A 24 -16.35 6.34 -15.53
C THR A 24 -15.14 5.60 -14.97
N SER A 25 -14.70 4.54 -15.67
CA SER A 25 -13.40 3.97 -15.43
C SER A 25 -12.38 5.00 -15.90
N SER A 26 -11.74 5.69 -14.97
CA SER A 26 -10.52 6.43 -15.26
C SER A 26 -9.50 5.41 -15.76
N ASN A 27 -9.27 5.39 -17.08
CA ASN A 27 -8.20 4.62 -17.71
C ASN A 27 -6.84 5.16 -17.24
N PHE A 28 -6.44 4.77 -16.05
CA PHE A 28 -5.08 4.93 -15.57
C PHE A 28 -4.28 3.72 -16.05
N GLY A 29 -3.84 3.76 -17.33
CA GLY A 29 -3.00 2.75 -17.97
C GLY A 29 -3.50 1.30 -17.81
N ASP A 30 -3.35 0.47 -18.82
CA ASP A 30 -3.77 -0.95 -18.84
C ASP A 30 -2.94 -1.85 -17.89
N ILE A 31 -2.69 -1.41 -16.64
CA ILE A 31 -2.05 -2.25 -15.62
C ILE A 31 -3.11 -3.25 -15.14
N LYS A 32 -2.98 -4.51 -15.55
CA LYS A 32 -3.82 -5.61 -15.06
C LYS A 32 -3.46 -5.87 -13.60
N THR A 33 -4.28 -5.38 -12.67
CA THR A 33 -4.08 -5.52 -11.23
C THR A 33 -4.51 -6.90 -10.68
N ASP A 34 -5.17 -7.70 -11.48
CA ASP A 34 -5.60 -9.07 -11.17
C ASP A 34 -4.57 -10.14 -11.56
N GLN A 35 -3.43 -9.73 -12.11
CA GLN A 35 -2.35 -10.65 -12.43
C GLN A 35 -1.69 -11.19 -11.15
N LYS A 36 -1.75 -12.52 -10.97
CA LYS A 36 -1.09 -13.20 -9.86
C LYS A 36 0.41 -13.36 -10.16
N PHE A 37 1.25 -12.76 -9.33
CA PHE A 37 2.71 -12.87 -9.40
C PHE A 37 3.22 -13.95 -8.44
N LYS A 38 4.43 -14.45 -8.69
CA LYS A 38 5.15 -15.30 -7.75
C LYS A 38 5.64 -14.43 -6.58
N PRO A 39 5.47 -14.86 -5.32
CA PRO A 39 6.02 -14.15 -4.16
C PRO A 39 7.52 -13.86 -4.30
N GLN A 40 7.92 -12.67 -3.88
CA GLN A 40 9.29 -12.17 -3.96
C GLN A 40 9.79 -11.70 -2.59
N LYS A 41 11.11 -11.60 -2.46
CA LYS A 41 11.76 -10.91 -1.33
C LYS A 41 12.06 -9.48 -1.76
N ILE A 42 11.52 -8.51 -1.03
CA ILE A 42 11.63 -7.09 -1.36
C ILE A 42 12.34 -6.37 -0.21
N GLY A 43 13.46 -5.73 -0.52
CA GLY A 43 14.15 -4.81 0.38
C GLY A 43 13.64 -3.39 0.13
N ILE A 44 13.24 -2.68 1.18
CA ILE A 44 12.82 -1.28 1.12
C ILE A 44 13.78 -0.45 1.94
N VAL A 45 14.41 0.55 1.32
CA VAL A 45 15.28 1.52 2.01
C VAL A 45 14.58 2.87 2.02
N ILE A 46 14.32 3.40 3.23
CA ILE A 46 13.67 4.70 3.39
C ILE A 46 14.69 5.67 3.99
N SER A 47 15.08 6.70 3.22
CA SER A 47 16.03 7.73 3.63
C SER A 47 15.37 9.09 3.89
N SER A 48 14.09 9.23 3.60
CA SER A 48 13.28 10.41 3.82
C SER A 48 12.60 10.40 5.19
N ASN A 49 12.38 11.60 5.77
CA ASN A 49 11.48 11.84 6.89
C ASN A 49 10.24 12.66 6.48
N ASP A 50 10.01 12.82 5.17
CA ASP A 50 8.79 13.44 4.66
C ASP A 50 7.59 12.54 4.95
N PRO A 51 6.53 13.05 5.64
CA PRO A 51 5.41 12.23 6.08
C PRO A 51 4.67 11.51 4.94
N GLU A 52 4.49 12.18 3.81
CA GLU A 52 3.77 11.60 2.67
C GLU A 52 4.60 10.50 1.99
N THR A 53 5.89 10.75 1.79
CA THR A 53 6.82 9.77 1.22
C THR A 53 6.89 8.51 2.07
N VAL A 54 7.09 8.66 3.39
CA VAL A 54 7.17 7.52 4.31
C VAL A 54 5.85 6.75 4.36
N TRP A 55 4.73 7.47 4.45
CA TRP A 55 3.42 6.86 4.49
C TRP A 55 3.11 6.06 3.21
N ASN A 56 3.43 6.61 2.02
CA ASN A 56 3.25 5.91 0.75
C ASN A 56 4.19 4.70 0.61
N ALA A 57 5.43 4.80 1.10
CA ALA A 57 6.35 3.65 1.14
C ALA A 57 5.74 2.50 1.96
N PHE A 58 5.21 2.78 3.17
CA PHE A 58 4.58 1.76 4.00
C PHE A 58 3.23 1.26 3.46
N ARG A 59 2.51 2.04 2.66
CA ARG A 59 1.35 1.53 1.91
C ARG A 59 1.76 0.45 0.92
N LEU A 60 2.82 0.70 0.14
CA LEU A 60 3.35 -0.29 -0.79
C LEU A 60 3.86 -1.53 -0.04
N VAL A 61 4.59 -1.35 1.06
CA VAL A 61 5.08 -2.43 1.92
C VAL A 61 3.93 -3.33 2.38
N ASN A 62 2.88 -2.76 2.97
CA ASN A 62 1.72 -3.54 3.45
C ASN A 62 0.96 -4.21 2.28
N TYR A 63 0.85 -3.54 1.14
CA TYR A 63 0.23 -4.12 -0.05
C TYR A 63 1.04 -5.34 -0.54
N SER A 64 2.37 -5.23 -0.62
CA SER A 64 3.25 -6.33 -1.05
C SER A 64 3.14 -7.54 -0.13
N VAL A 65 3.12 -7.32 1.19
CA VAL A 65 2.90 -8.41 2.17
C VAL A 65 1.55 -9.10 1.94
N ASN A 66 0.50 -8.33 1.68
CA ASN A 66 -0.84 -8.88 1.37
C ASN A 66 -0.88 -9.66 0.04
N GLN A 67 0.06 -9.41 -0.87
CA GLN A 67 0.23 -10.20 -2.10
C GLN A 67 1.09 -11.45 -1.89
N GLY A 68 1.61 -11.66 -0.69
CA GLY A 68 2.42 -12.82 -0.31
C GLY A 68 3.93 -12.60 -0.39
N ASP A 69 4.39 -11.38 -0.66
CA ASP A 69 5.81 -11.06 -0.66
C ASP A 69 6.39 -11.04 0.77
N THR A 70 7.68 -11.32 0.88
CA THR A 70 8.46 -11.09 2.10
C THR A 70 9.14 -9.74 1.99
N VAL A 71 8.86 -8.82 2.93
CA VAL A 71 9.38 -7.45 2.86
C VAL A 71 10.21 -7.15 4.11
N SER A 72 11.43 -6.61 3.88
CA SER A 72 12.28 -6.05 4.93
C SER A 72 12.46 -4.56 4.70
N VAL A 73 12.22 -3.74 5.73
CA VAL A 73 12.36 -2.29 5.66
C VAL A 73 13.59 -1.85 6.44
N PHE A 74 14.45 -1.02 5.82
CA PHE A 74 15.62 -0.41 6.45
C PHE A 74 15.51 1.11 6.42
N LEU A 75 15.47 1.73 7.60
CA LEU A 75 15.46 3.18 7.78
C LEU A 75 16.90 3.70 7.81
N LEU A 76 17.24 4.58 6.87
CA LEU A 76 18.56 5.13 6.68
C LEU A 76 18.50 6.67 6.74
N GLY A 77 19.59 7.32 7.10
CA GLY A 77 19.66 8.79 7.07
C GLY A 77 18.54 9.44 7.90
N LYS A 78 17.76 10.34 7.29
CA LYS A 78 16.59 10.98 7.92
C LYS A 78 15.43 10.01 8.16
N GLY A 79 15.37 8.91 7.41
CA GLY A 79 14.33 7.91 7.56
C GLY A 79 14.24 7.27 8.94
N VAL A 80 15.32 7.31 9.75
CA VAL A 80 15.28 6.81 11.15
C VAL A 80 14.35 7.61 12.06
N GLU A 81 13.93 8.80 11.63
CA GLU A 81 12.96 9.65 12.34
C GLU A 81 11.50 9.25 12.02
N ALA A 82 11.27 8.36 11.04
CA ALA A 82 9.96 7.97 10.59
C ALA A 82 9.00 7.54 11.72
N PRO A 83 9.42 6.75 12.72
CA PRO A 83 8.53 6.33 13.80
C PRO A 83 8.04 7.47 14.70
N ALA A 84 8.72 8.62 14.69
CA ALA A 84 8.39 9.80 15.48
C ALA A 84 7.58 10.85 14.69
N ILE A 85 7.31 10.62 13.42
CA ILE A 85 6.54 11.55 12.58
C ILE A 85 5.12 11.69 13.12
N VAL A 86 4.73 12.94 13.38
CA VAL A 86 3.36 13.32 13.70
C VAL A 86 2.83 14.20 12.58
N ASN A 87 1.83 13.73 11.87
CA ASN A 87 1.20 14.47 10.78
C ASN A 87 -0.31 14.21 10.75
N LYS A 88 -1.12 15.26 10.56
CA LYS A 88 -2.58 15.17 10.59
C LYS A 88 -3.19 14.47 9.38
N ASN A 89 -2.48 14.46 8.24
CA ASN A 89 -2.97 13.90 6.98
C ASN A 89 -2.41 12.49 6.72
N PHE A 90 -1.23 12.19 7.29
CA PHE A 90 -0.51 10.93 7.05
C PHE A 90 -0.15 10.29 8.39
N ASP A 91 -0.93 9.30 8.81
CA ASP A 91 -0.65 8.55 10.03
C ASP A 91 0.45 7.51 9.77
N VAL A 92 1.69 8.00 9.79
CA VAL A 92 2.89 7.18 9.55
C VAL A 92 3.03 6.11 10.62
N LYS A 93 2.76 6.45 11.89
CA LYS A 93 2.90 5.51 13.00
C LYS A 93 1.94 4.33 12.84
N ALA A 94 0.67 4.56 12.58
CA ALA A 94 -0.32 3.50 12.45
C ALA A 94 -0.01 2.55 11.29
N ILE A 95 0.46 3.07 10.14
CA ILE A 95 0.77 2.22 8.98
C ILE A 95 2.05 1.38 9.20
N MET A 96 3.05 1.91 9.93
CA MET A 96 4.23 1.17 10.36
C MET A 96 3.88 0.07 11.37
N GLU A 97 3.01 0.37 12.35
CA GLU A 97 2.52 -0.62 13.32
C GLU A 97 1.76 -1.75 12.64
N THR A 98 0.97 -1.43 11.60
CA THR A 98 0.26 -2.45 10.80
C THR A 98 1.24 -3.43 10.17
N PHE A 99 2.32 -2.93 9.57
CA PHE A 99 3.36 -3.78 9.00
C PHE A 99 4.04 -4.67 10.04
N SER A 100 4.42 -4.10 11.18
CA SER A 100 5.05 -4.85 12.27
C SER A 100 4.12 -5.92 12.87
N LYS A 101 2.82 -5.62 13.05
CA LYS A 101 1.81 -6.58 13.54
C LYS A 101 1.62 -7.76 12.58
N ASN A 102 1.83 -7.55 11.30
CA ASN A 102 1.78 -8.59 10.27
C ASN A 102 3.10 -9.38 10.14
N GLY A 103 4.00 -9.26 11.12
CA GLY A 103 5.28 -9.98 11.16
C GLY A 103 6.38 -9.33 10.32
N GLY A 104 6.18 -8.09 9.84
CA GLY A 104 7.19 -7.35 9.10
C GLY A 104 8.30 -6.82 10.01
N GLU A 105 9.53 -6.81 9.50
CA GLU A 105 10.70 -6.33 10.22
C GLU A 105 11.13 -4.95 9.73
N ILE A 106 11.29 -4.02 10.68
CA ILE A 106 11.77 -2.67 10.43
C ILE A 106 13.10 -2.50 11.14
N PHE A 107 14.15 -2.27 10.35
CA PHE A 107 15.51 -2.01 10.82
C PHE A 107 15.81 -0.51 10.78
N ALA A 108 16.54 -0.01 11.75
CA ALA A 108 16.95 1.40 11.81
C ALA A 108 18.48 1.52 11.96
N CYS A 109 19.11 2.29 11.11
CA CYS A 109 20.56 2.55 11.11
C CYS A 109 21.01 3.15 12.45
N GLY A 110 21.73 2.40 13.26
CA GLY A 110 22.22 2.84 14.56
C GLY A 110 23.14 4.06 14.50
N THR A 111 24.02 4.16 13.51
CA THR A 111 24.84 5.36 13.26
C THR A 111 23.98 6.57 12.96
N CYS A 112 22.89 6.39 12.19
CA CYS A 112 22.00 7.50 11.85
C CYS A 112 21.17 7.96 13.05
N LEU A 113 20.73 7.05 13.91
CA LEU A 113 20.09 7.37 15.19
C LEU A 113 21.04 8.17 16.09
N LYS A 114 22.25 7.65 16.28
CA LYS A 114 23.28 8.33 17.12
C LYS A 114 23.62 9.73 16.62
N SER A 115 23.78 9.93 15.31
CA SER A 115 24.09 11.25 14.74
C SER A 115 22.97 12.29 14.91
N ARG A 116 21.76 11.84 15.23
CA ARG A 116 20.57 12.67 15.46
C ARG A 116 20.16 12.77 16.92
N ASN A 117 20.97 12.20 17.83
CA ASN A 117 20.64 12.10 19.26
C ASN A 117 19.23 11.53 19.48
N THR A 118 18.86 10.56 18.68
CA THR A 118 17.55 9.91 18.71
C THR A 118 17.74 8.45 19.12
N GLU A 119 16.89 7.96 20.00
CA GLU A 119 16.85 6.55 20.37
C GLU A 119 15.94 5.79 19.42
N GLY A 120 16.29 4.54 19.12
CA GLY A 120 15.40 3.65 18.36
C GLY A 120 14.10 3.41 19.14
N LEU A 121 12.97 3.58 18.47
CA LEU A 121 11.67 3.24 19.05
C LEU A 121 11.49 1.71 19.03
N LYS A 122 10.70 1.18 19.96
CA LYS A 122 10.41 -0.27 20.11
C LYS A 122 9.90 -0.94 18.80
N LEU A 123 9.42 -0.11 17.87
CA LEU A 123 8.91 -0.57 16.56
C LEU A 123 10.03 -0.99 15.61
N CYS A 124 11.27 -0.54 15.84
CA CYS A 124 12.40 -0.78 14.95
C CYS A 124 13.55 -1.47 15.68
N THR A 125 14.17 -2.43 15.01
CA THR A 125 15.42 -3.04 15.46
C THR A 125 16.59 -2.16 15.08
N VAL A 126 17.39 -1.74 16.07
CA VAL A 126 18.62 -0.98 15.78
C VAL A 126 19.62 -1.89 15.07
N SER A 127 20.16 -1.42 13.95
CA SER A 127 20.86 -2.24 12.97
C SER A 127 22.06 -1.53 12.38
N THR A 128 22.83 -2.24 11.56
CA THR A 128 24.09 -1.79 10.98
C THR A 128 24.03 -1.76 9.45
N LEU A 129 25.05 -1.17 8.80
CA LEU A 129 25.18 -1.28 7.34
C LEU A 129 25.46 -2.71 6.87
N ALA A 130 26.00 -3.57 7.73
CA ALA A 130 26.17 -4.99 7.40
C ALA A 130 24.80 -5.65 7.21
N ASP A 131 23.82 -5.34 8.06
CA ASP A 131 22.45 -5.87 7.94
C ASP A 131 21.76 -5.32 6.69
N LEU A 132 21.95 -4.04 6.37
CA LEU A 132 21.47 -3.47 5.11
C LEU A 132 22.07 -4.20 3.90
N TYR A 133 23.36 -4.49 3.93
CA TYR A 133 24.03 -5.25 2.88
C TYR A 133 23.40 -6.64 2.70
N VAL A 134 23.13 -7.33 3.82
CA VAL A 134 22.44 -8.62 3.77
C VAL A 134 21.05 -8.49 3.15
N ILE A 135 20.26 -7.49 3.55
CA ILE A 135 18.94 -7.21 2.95
C ILE A 135 19.08 -7.03 1.44
N ILE A 136 20.02 -6.17 0.99
CA ILE A 136 20.23 -5.92 -0.45
C ILE A 136 20.60 -7.21 -1.20
N LYS A 137 21.49 -8.03 -0.64
CA LYS A 137 21.99 -9.26 -1.29
C LYS A 137 20.99 -10.40 -1.31
N SER A 138 20.05 -10.42 -0.34
CA SER A 138 19.04 -11.47 -0.20
C SER A 138 17.69 -11.13 -0.84
N SER A 139 17.51 -9.90 -1.29
CA SER A 139 16.27 -9.44 -1.94
C SER A 139 16.30 -9.68 -3.45
N ASP A 140 15.15 -10.06 -4.00
CA ASP A 140 14.93 -10.12 -5.46
C ASP A 140 14.83 -8.70 -6.06
N LYS A 141 14.30 -7.75 -5.26
CA LYS A 141 14.19 -6.33 -5.62
C LYS A 141 14.51 -5.46 -4.43
N VAL A 142 15.13 -4.30 -4.71
CA VAL A 142 15.37 -3.25 -3.70
C VAL A 142 14.77 -1.95 -4.22
N LEU A 143 13.93 -1.31 -3.40
CA LEU A 143 13.33 0.00 -3.68
C LEU A 143 13.81 1.02 -2.65
N THR A 144 13.97 2.26 -3.07
CA THR A 144 14.43 3.37 -2.22
C THR A 144 13.45 4.54 -2.25
N PHE A 145 13.22 5.16 -1.08
CA PHE A 145 12.35 6.32 -0.88
C PHE A 145 13.07 7.42 -0.10
#